data_cbb237e77a9d907d5bba63e3b03e19ca
#
_entry.id   cbb237e77a9d907d5bba63e3b03e19ca
#
_cell.length_a   1.000
_cell.length_b   1.000
_cell.length_c   1.000
_cell.angle_alpha   90.00
_cell.angle_beta   90.00
_cell.angle_gamma   90.00
#
_symmetry.space_group_name_H-M   'P 1'
#
loop_
_entity.id
_entity.type
_entity.pdbx_description
1 polymer ?
#
loop_
_entity_poly.entity_id
_entity_poly.type
_entity_poly.pdbx_seq_one_letter_code
_entity_poly.pdbx_strand_id
1 'polypeptide(L)'
;SMMSKVGVYRNEKPMQEAVAEVQKLRERYQEVRVEDTSNVFNSDILGILELENLLDLSLVTAASAENRKESRGAHSREDYPDRDDPNWLKHTLASLDGDTVEIDYKDVDTSIWEPKPRKY
;
A
#
# COMPACT_ATOMS: atom_id res chain seq x y z
N SER A 1 2.44 -12.48 -3.76
CA SER A 1 1.02 -12.15 -3.68
C SER A 1 0.71 -10.69 -4.05
N MET A 2 1.60 -9.74 -3.69
CA MET A 2 1.41 -8.33 -4.06
C MET A 2 1.32 -8.12 -5.57
N MET A 3 2.12 -8.81 -6.37
CA MET A 3 2.09 -8.68 -7.84
C MET A 3 0.76 -9.14 -8.44
N SER A 4 0.08 -10.10 -7.85
CA SER A 4 -1.21 -10.59 -8.34
C SER A 4 -2.39 -9.82 -7.76
N LYS A 5 -2.32 -9.35 -6.51
CA LYS A 5 -3.45 -8.75 -5.78
C LYS A 5 -3.44 -7.22 -5.80
N VAL A 6 -2.28 -6.60 -5.89
CA VAL A 6 -2.08 -5.14 -5.98
C VAL A 6 -1.22 -4.80 -7.19
N GLY A 7 -1.42 -5.51 -8.29
CA GLY A 7 -0.74 -5.30 -9.56
C GLY A 7 -1.40 -4.22 -10.41
N VAL A 8 -1.32 -4.36 -11.74
CA VAL A 8 -1.84 -3.36 -12.68
C VAL A 8 -3.37 -3.29 -12.64
N TYR A 9 -4.03 -4.44 -12.62
CA TYR A 9 -5.50 -4.52 -12.51
C TYR A 9 -5.88 -4.93 -11.10
N ARG A 10 -6.70 -4.11 -10.44
CA ARG A 10 -6.97 -4.20 -9.00
C ARG A 10 -8.47 -4.33 -8.72
N ASN A 11 -8.82 -5.11 -7.72
CA ASN A 11 -10.18 -5.28 -7.19
C ASN A 11 -10.16 -5.20 -5.67
N GLU A 12 -11.29 -4.81 -5.07
CA GLU A 12 -11.39 -4.63 -3.62
C GLU A 12 -11.06 -5.91 -2.84
N LYS A 13 -11.67 -7.02 -3.20
CA LYS A 13 -11.49 -8.29 -2.49
C LYS A 13 -10.02 -8.78 -2.49
N PRO A 14 -9.33 -8.88 -3.65
CA PRO A 14 -7.91 -9.24 -3.64
C PRO A 14 -7.03 -8.25 -2.87
N MET A 15 -7.34 -6.95 -2.89
CA MET A 15 -6.58 -5.96 -2.12
C MET A 15 -6.81 -6.09 -0.62
N GLN A 16 -8.03 -6.38 -0.19
CA GLN A 16 -8.32 -6.68 1.22
C GLN A 16 -7.59 -7.95 1.68
N GLU A 17 -7.53 -8.98 0.84
CA GLU A 17 -6.76 -10.19 1.11
C GLU A 17 -5.26 -9.88 1.21
N ALA A 18 -4.73 -9.01 0.34
CA ALA A 18 -3.33 -8.59 0.40
C ALA A 18 -3.00 -7.86 1.70
N VAL A 19 -3.86 -6.96 2.17
CA VAL A 19 -3.69 -6.27 3.45
C VAL A 19 -3.65 -7.30 4.60
N ALA A 20 -4.58 -8.24 4.63
CA ALA A 20 -4.64 -9.27 5.67
C ALA A 20 -3.39 -10.18 5.64
N GLU A 21 -2.93 -10.58 4.46
CA GLU A 21 -1.73 -11.40 4.31
C GLU A 21 -0.47 -10.68 4.79
N VAL A 22 -0.30 -9.41 4.43
CA VAL A 22 0.86 -8.62 4.86
C VAL A 22 0.85 -8.42 6.37
N GLN A 23 -0.31 -8.17 6.97
CA GLN A 23 -0.44 -8.08 8.44
C GLN A 23 -0.02 -9.37 9.12
N LYS A 24 -0.45 -10.53 8.62
CA LYS A 24 -0.01 -11.83 9.14
C LYS A 24 1.48 -12.05 9.02
N LEU A 25 2.08 -11.66 7.88
CA LEU A 25 3.52 -11.77 7.68
C LEU A 25 4.29 -10.87 8.64
N ARG A 26 3.80 -9.68 8.95
CA ARG A 26 4.40 -8.80 9.95
C ARG A 26 4.37 -9.40 11.35
N GLU A 27 3.28 -10.01 11.75
CA GLU A 27 3.16 -10.71 13.04
C GLU A 27 4.15 -11.87 13.13
N ARG A 28 4.24 -12.71 12.10
CA ARG A 28 5.20 -13.81 12.03
C ARG A 28 6.64 -13.32 12.05
N TYR A 29 6.92 -12.22 11.37
CA TYR A 29 8.24 -11.60 11.37
C TYR A 29 8.66 -11.15 12.77
N GLN A 30 7.76 -10.55 13.54
CA GLN A 30 8.04 -10.14 14.91
C GLN A 30 8.37 -11.33 15.81
N GLU A 31 7.68 -12.46 15.66
CA GLU A 31 7.99 -13.69 16.36
C GLU A 31 9.40 -14.22 16.03
N VAL A 32 9.74 -14.27 14.75
CA VAL A 32 11.08 -14.69 14.28
C VAL A 32 12.17 -13.76 14.82
N ARG A 33 11.93 -12.46 14.84
CA ARG A 33 12.86 -11.46 15.37
C ARG A 33 13.17 -11.69 16.84
N VAL A 34 12.18 -12.03 17.64
CA VAL A 34 12.36 -12.32 19.08
C VAL A 34 13.18 -13.59 19.29
N GLU A 35 12.99 -14.62 18.48
CA GLU A 35 13.73 -15.88 18.57
C GLU A 35 15.19 -15.76 18.13
N ASP A 36 15.50 -14.92 17.13
CA ASP A 36 16.84 -14.83 16.50
C ASP A 36 17.74 -13.74 17.09
N THR A 37 17.32 -13.01 18.11
CA THR A 37 18.12 -11.93 18.71
C THR A 37 19.42 -12.38 19.37
N SER A 38 19.61 -13.68 19.63
CA SER A 38 20.77 -14.22 20.35
C SER A 38 21.94 -14.66 19.46
N ASN A 39 21.76 -14.81 18.13
CA ASN A 39 22.74 -15.42 17.22
C ASN A 39 22.92 -14.69 15.88
N VAL A 40 22.72 -13.38 15.83
CA VAL A 40 22.63 -12.68 14.55
C VAL A 40 24.00 -12.12 14.12
N PHE A 41 24.50 -12.59 12.96
CA PHE A 41 25.62 -11.95 12.26
C PHE A 41 25.13 -10.69 11.52
N ASN A 42 26.06 -9.75 11.25
CA ASN A 42 25.72 -8.45 10.64
C ASN A 42 24.92 -8.56 9.33
N SER A 43 25.19 -9.57 8.50
CA SER A 43 24.45 -9.80 7.25
C SER A 43 23.00 -10.23 7.49
N ASP A 44 22.76 -11.02 8.54
CA ASP A 44 21.41 -11.46 8.91
C ASP A 44 20.59 -10.31 9.50
N ILE A 45 21.21 -9.43 10.30
CA ILE A 45 20.59 -8.21 10.82
C ILE A 45 20.14 -7.31 9.67
N LEU A 46 20.99 -7.11 8.67
CA LEU A 46 20.64 -6.28 7.50
C LEU A 46 19.47 -6.88 6.72
N GLY A 47 19.46 -8.18 6.48
CA GLY A 47 18.36 -8.87 5.81
C GLY A 47 17.04 -8.77 6.59
N ILE A 48 17.09 -8.86 7.92
CA ILE A 48 15.93 -8.70 8.81
C ILE A 48 15.38 -7.28 8.72
N LEU A 49 16.23 -6.26 8.74
CA LEU A 49 15.81 -4.87 8.64
C LEU A 49 15.21 -4.54 7.26
N GLU A 50 15.77 -5.08 6.20
CA GLU A 50 15.23 -4.94 4.84
C GLU A 50 13.86 -5.59 4.72
N LEU A 51 13.65 -6.77 5.31
CA LEU A 51 12.36 -7.44 5.32
C LEU A 51 11.33 -6.64 6.11
N GLU A 52 11.68 -6.07 7.25
CA GLU A 52 10.81 -5.20 8.04
C GLU A 52 10.33 -4.00 7.20
N ASN A 53 11.26 -3.30 6.56
CA ASN A 53 10.94 -2.17 5.69
C ASN A 53 10.04 -2.57 4.52
N LEU A 54 10.32 -3.72 3.89
CA LEU A 54 9.52 -4.23 2.80
C LEU A 54 8.09 -4.56 3.23
N LEU A 55 7.92 -5.18 4.40
CA LEU A 55 6.60 -5.49 4.96
C LEU A 55 5.82 -4.22 5.32
N ASP A 56 6.47 -3.23 5.91
CA ASP A 56 5.84 -1.95 6.24
C ASP A 56 5.38 -1.21 4.98
N LEU A 57 6.23 -1.11 3.96
CA LEU A 57 5.88 -0.49 2.68
C LEU A 57 4.78 -1.26 1.96
N SER A 58 4.81 -2.57 1.99
CA SER A 58 3.77 -3.41 1.38
C SER A 58 2.41 -3.18 2.04
N LEU A 59 2.37 -3.10 3.36
CA LEU A 59 1.13 -2.84 4.11
C LEU A 59 0.57 -1.46 3.77
N VAL A 60 1.39 -0.43 3.79
CA VAL A 60 0.97 0.94 3.45
C VAL A 60 0.47 1.02 2.01
N THR A 61 1.19 0.40 1.07
CA THR A 61 0.81 0.37 -0.34
C THR A 61 -0.53 -0.35 -0.55
N ALA A 62 -0.71 -1.52 0.03
CA ALA A 62 -1.93 -2.30 -0.11
C ALA A 62 -3.13 -1.60 0.52
N ALA A 63 -2.97 -1.05 1.72
CA ALA A 63 -4.03 -0.32 2.41
C ALA A 63 -4.43 0.96 1.67
N SER A 64 -3.47 1.70 1.14
CA SER A 64 -3.72 2.92 0.36
C SER A 64 -4.43 2.61 -0.96
N ALA A 65 -4.02 1.53 -1.65
CA ALA A 65 -4.66 1.10 -2.89
C ALA A 65 -6.09 0.61 -2.65
N GLU A 66 -6.33 -0.15 -1.60
CA GLU A 66 -7.67 -0.62 -1.22
C GLU A 66 -8.59 0.55 -0.86
N ASN A 67 -8.08 1.56 -0.16
CA ASN A 67 -8.85 2.72 0.25
C ASN A 67 -9.32 3.58 -0.94
N ARG A 68 -8.51 3.71 -2.00
CA ARG A 68 -8.82 4.57 -3.14
C ARG A 68 -9.80 3.90 -4.11
N LYS A 69 -11.04 4.32 -4.08
CA LYS A 69 -12.16 3.73 -4.84
C LYS A 69 -12.39 4.46 -6.16
N GLU A 70 -11.36 4.49 -6.98
CA GLU A 70 -11.38 5.05 -8.33
C GLU A 70 -10.26 4.42 -9.17
N SER A 71 -10.26 4.70 -10.47
CA SER A 71 -9.12 4.43 -11.34
C SER A 71 -8.48 5.74 -11.76
N ARG A 72 -7.12 5.88 -11.55
CA ARG A 72 -6.38 7.10 -11.87
C ARG A 72 -4.90 6.76 -12.12
N GLY A 73 -4.39 7.19 -13.26
CA GLY A 73 -3.01 6.89 -13.63
C GLY A 73 -2.76 5.40 -13.71
N ALA A 74 -1.74 4.94 -13.02
CA ALA A 74 -1.41 3.52 -12.94
C ALA A 74 -2.32 2.73 -11.98
N HIS A 75 -3.08 3.41 -11.12
CA HIS A 75 -4.04 2.78 -10.22
C HIS A 75 -5.32 2.43 -10.99
N SER A 76 -5.44 1.19 -11.45
CA SER A 76 -6.56 0.71 -12.23
C SER A 76 -7.36 -0.32 -11.42
N ARG A 77 -8.59 0.06 -11.06
CA ARG A 77 -9.52 -0.82 -10.34
C ARG A 77 -10.62 -1.31 -11.28
N GLU A 78 -10.75 -2.61 -11.42
CA GLU A 78 -11.79 -3.20 -12.25
C GLU A 78 -13.20 -2.97 -11.67
N ASP A 79 -13.30 -2.87 -10.34
CA ASP A 79 -14.55 -2.59 -9.62
C ASP A 79 -14.92 -1.09 -9.60
N TYR A 80 -13.96 -0.20 -9.83
CA TYR A 80 -14.15 1.25 -9.96
C TYR A 80 -13.37 1.77 -11.17
N PRO A 81 -13.83 1.48 -12.42
CA PRO A 81 -13.03 1.73 -13.62
C PRO A 81 -12.88 3.21 -13.99
N ASP A 82 -13.74 4.08 -13.48
CA ASP A 82 -13.74 5.50 -13.83
C ASP A 82 -12.93 6.32 -12.82
N ARG A 83 -12.35 7.42 -13.33
CA ARG A 83 -11.73 8.45 -12.50
C ARG A 83 -12.82 9.29 -11.83
N ASP A 84 -12.66 9.56 -10.54
CA ASP A 84 -13.60 10.31 -9.72
C ASP A 84 -12.96 11.60 -9.20
N ASP A 85 -12.95 12.65 -10.03
CA ASP A 85 -12.39 13.94 -9.63
C ASP A 85 -13.15 14.62 -8.49
N PRO A 86 -14.50 14.61 -8.43
CA PRO A 86 -15.20 15.24 -7.32
C PRO A 86 -14.83 14.73 -5.93
N ASN A 87 -14.54 13.44 -5.81
CA ASN A 87 -14.24 12.80 -4.52
C ASN A 87 -12.75 12.47 -4.33
N TRP A 88 -11.98 12.26 -5.42
CA TRP A 88 -10.66 11.66 -5.36
C TRP A 88 -9.54 12.48 -5.99
N LEU A 89 -9.80 13.73 -6.41
CA LEU A 89 -8.73 14.62 -6.88
C LEU A 89 -7.92 15.12 -5.68
N LYS A 90 -7.20 14.19 -5.06
CA LYS A 90 -6.40 14.43 -3.86
C LYS A 90 -5.31 13.36 -3.74
N HIS A 91 -4.23 13.71 -3.04
CA HIS A 91 -3.21 12.75 -2.67
C HIS A 91 -3.69 11.91 -1.48
N THR A 92 -3.40 10.64 -1.50
CA THR A 92 -3.57 9.76 -0.35
C THR A 92 -2.28 9.80 0.47
N LEU A 93 -2.38 10.21 1.73
CA LEU A 93 -1.28 10.23 2.68
C LEU A 93 -1.48 9.08 3.66
N ALA A 94 -0.48 8.22 3.76
CA ALA A 94 -0.53 7.09 4.67
C ALA A 94 0.62 7.14 5.65
N SER A 95 0.32 6.89 6.91
CA SER A 95 1.31 6.75 7.97
C SER A 95 1.07 5.46 8.73
N LEU A 96 2.13 4.89 9.25
CA LEU A 96 2.08 3.66 10.03
C LEU A 96 2.25 4.00 11.51
N ASP A 97 1.22 3.71 12.30
CA ASP A 97 1.24 3.85 13.76
C ASP A 97 1.12 2.46 14.39
N GLY A 98 2.26 1.88 14.80
CA GLY A 98 2.31 0.49 15.26
C GLY A 98 1.90 -0.47 14.16
N ASP A 99 0.77 -1.17 14.34
CA ASP A 99 0.22 -2.11 13.36
C ASP A 99 -0.91 -1.50 12.52
N THR A 100 -1.23 -0.23 12.74
CA THR A 100 -2.36 0.46 12.10
C THR A 100 -1.87 1.43 11.03
N VAL A 101 -2.46 1.37 9.85
CA VAL A 101 -2.23 2.35 8.78
C VAL A 101 -3.27 3.47 8.91
N GLU A 102 -2.80 4.67 9.15
CA GLU A 102 -3.63 5.87 9.14
C GLU A 102 -3.61 6.51 7.76
N ILE A 103 -4.78 6.80 7.21
CA ILE A 103 -4.93 7.39 5.88
C ILE A 103 -5.52 8.79 6.01
N ASP A 104 -4.85 9.74 5.38
CA ASP A 104 -5.29 11.13 5.29
C ASP A 104 -5.20 11.59 3.83
N TYR A 105 -5.62 12.80 3.54
CA TYR A 105 -5.69 13.31 2.18
C TYR A 105 -5.16 14.74 2.11
N LYS A 106 -4.56 15.06 0.95
CA LYS A 106 -4.10 16.41 0.62
C LYS A 106 -4.57 16.77 -0.78
N ASP A 107 -5.16 17.94 -0.93
CA ASP A 107 -5.66 18.41 -2.22
C ASP A 107 -4.52 18.54 -3.25
N VAL A 108 -4.83 18.19 -4.49
CA VAL A 108 -3.91 18.39 -5.62
C VAL A 108 -3.96 19.87 -6.03
N ASP A 109 -2.78 20.46 -6.24
CA ASP A 109 -2.66 21.81 -6.77
C ASP A 109 -2.98 21.82 -8.26
N THR A 110 -4.15 22.36 -8.61
CA THR A 110 -4.61 22.51 -9.99
C THR A 110 -4.55 23.96 -10.50
N SER A 111 -3.83 24.84 -9.79
CA SER A 111 -3.78 26.28 -10.12
C SER A 111 -3.12 26.58 -11.47
N ILE A 112 -2.22 25.70 -11.96
CA ILE A 112 -1.48 25.87 -13.22
C ILE A 112 -2.12 25.06 -14.36
N TRP A 113 -2.61 23.84 -14.07
CA TRP A 113 -3.12 22.91 -15.06
C TRP A 113 -4.45 22.30 -14.59
N GLU A 114 -5.47 22.35 -15.46
CA GLU A 114 -6.70 21.61 -15.21
C GLU A 114 -6.51 20.13 -15.50
N PRO A 115 -7.02 19.24 -14.60
CA PRO A 115 -6.98 17.80 -14.88
C PRO A 115 -7.93 17.45 -16.04
N LYS A 116 -7.39 16.71 -17.03
CA LYS A 116 -8.17 16.24 -18.19
C LYS A 116 -8.19 14.71 -18.21
N PRO A 117 -9.34 14.10 -18.58
CA PRO A 117 -9.40 12.65 -18.75
C PRO A 117 -8.44 12.19 -19.85
N ARG A 118 -7.67 11.16 -19.57
CA ARG A 118 -6.81 10.53 -20.56
C ARG A 118 -7.64 9.56 -21.39
N LYS A 119 -7.65 9.76 -22.69
CA LYS A 119 -8.30 8.83 -23.63
C LYS A 119 -7.21 8.07 -24.39
N TYR A 120 -7.36 6.77 -24.47
CA TYR A 120 -6.49 5.90 -25.24
C TYR A 120 -7.21 5.48 -26.51
#